data_f7ea347d56b70084356f501d8a814551
#
_entry.id   f7ea347d56b70084356f501d8a814551
#
_cell.length_a   1.000
_cell.length_b   1.000
_cell.length_c   1.000
_cell.angle_alpha   90.00
_cell.angle_beta   90.00
_cell.angle_gamma   90.00
#
_symmetry.space_group_name_H-M   'P 1'
#
loop_
_entity.id
_entity.type
_entity.pdbx_description
1 polymer ?
#
loop_
_entity_poly.entity_id
_entity_poly.type
_entity_poly.pdbx_seq_one_letter_code
_entity_poly.pdbx_strand_id
1 'polypeptide(L)'
;MCNIAGYTGNRQAAPILIDMMRREEGYWGGYYTGIATIDNGRVYHAKVVGDVETLVRETDALRLPGTTGIIHSRTPSGGDREWAYPFVSCDGKVAFVENGIIGSFEKTTDFPAAAMDLKKKGHKLSSCTTDEIKGYPRLPDGTSVHYSEVQCHLLEELLYSGLQPLEAMRELLRRWPCEDVGVAIHHAHPNKIFAARFNQPMTLARAKGEAFISTTPLAFPEQDFIGVDVLPANACYEISANGLSVINAIDPAVRVCPITPAVFVQALQDVTAKLQAAKEPVPFSVVAETCKFPQGGIPQMALLGYLVLESLLKSGKVVQTTIRKDGMTAGLTAPVFMISWK
;
A
#
# COMPACT_ATOMS: atom_id res chain seq x y z
N MET A 1 8.75 1.41 -2.76
CA MET A 1 7.37 1.92 -2.52
C MET A 1 6.43 1.24 -3.49
N CYS A 2 5.20 1.01 -3.09
CA CYS A 2 4.14 0.42 -3.91
C CYS A 2 2.90 1.33 -3.87
N ASN A 3 1.84 0.95 -4.56
CA ASN A 3 0.58 1.68 -4.54
C ASN A 3 -0.53 0.81 -3.95
N ILE A 4 -1.34 1.38 -3.06
CA ILE A 4 -2.46 0.73 -2.39
C ILE A 4 -3.69 1.60 -2.56
N ALA A 5 -4.83 0.99 -2.91
CA ALA A 5 -6.14 1.61 -2.78
C ALA A 5 -7.12 0.68 -2.07
N GLY A 6 -8.12 1.26 -1.43
CA GLY A 6 -9.22 0.54 -0.79
C GLY A 6 -10.52 1.32 -0.93
N TYR A 7 -11.62 0.58 -0.95
CA TYR A 7 -12.96 1.13 -1.04
C TYR A 7 -13.93 0.33 -0.16
N THR A 8 -14.81 1.03 0.51
CA THR A 8 -15.99 0.45 1.17
C THR A 8 -17.18 1.39 0.99
N GLY A 9 -18.33 0.85 0.59
CA GLY A 9 -19.48 1.68 0.29
C GLY A 9 -20.70 0.88 -0.21
N ASN A 10 -21.44 1.49 -1.13
CA ASN A 10 -22.69 0.96 -1.67
C ASN A 10 -22.59 0.55 -3.14
N ARG A 11 -21.46 0.79 -3.80
CA ARG A 11 -21.20 0.37 -5.18
C ARG A 11 -20.30 -0.87 -5.22
N GLN A 12 -20.26 -1.57 -6.34
CA GLN A 12 -19.29 -2.65 -6.55
C GLN A 12 -17.86 -2.12 -6.42
N ALA A 13 -17.06 -2.74 -5.54
CA ALA A 13 -15.72 -2.27 -5.21
C ALA A 13 -14.72 -2.43 -6.36
N ALA A 14 -14.78 -3.54 -7.07
CA ALA A 14 -13.75 -3.91 -8.05
C ALA A 14 -13.54 -2.87 -9.17
N PRO A 15 -14.57 -2.35 -9.87
CA PRO A 15 -14.37 -1.32 -10.89
C PRO A 15 -13.77 -0.03 -10.34
N ILE A 16 -14.16 0.37 -9.11
CA ILE A 16 -13.65 1.57 -8.44
C ILE A 16 -12.18 1.42 -8.11
N LEU A 17 -11.80 0.28 -7.54
CA LEU A 17 -10.42 -0.02 -7.17
C LEU A 17 -9.49 -0.07 -8.39
N ILE A 18 -9.96 -0.64 -9.49
CA ILE A 18 -9.22 -0.69 -10.75
C ILE A 18 -9.03 0.72 -11.32
N ASP A 19 -10.05 1.59 -11.30
CA ASP A 19 -9.91 2.98 -11.72
C ASP A 19 -8.92 3.74 -10.83
N MET A 20 -8.99 3.58 -9.51
CA MET A 20 -8.05 4.18 -8.58
C MET A 20 -6.61 3.71 -8.85
N MET A 21 -6.40 2.42 -9.11
CA MET A 21 -5.06 1.88 -9.39
C MET A 21 -4.51 2.40 -10.72
N ARG A 22 -5.32 2.57 -11.77
CA ARG A 22 -4.92 3.22 -13.03
C ARG A 22 -4.38 4.63 -12.82
N ARG A 23 -4.91 5.34 -11.82
CA ARG A 23 -4.51 6.73 -11.50
C ARG A 23 -3.22 6.80 -10.68
N GLU A 24 -2.80 5.72 -10.00
CA GLU A 24 -1.64 5.79 -9.12
C GLU A 24 -0.50 4.82 -9.44
N GLU A 25 -0.73 3.69 -10.13
CA GLU A 25 0.32 2.66 -10.27
C GLU A 25 1.58 3.17 -10.99
N GLY A 26 1.46 4.15 -11.88
CA GLY A 26 2.59 4.74 -12.58
C GLY A 26 3.56 5.53 -11.70
N TYR A 27 3.23 5.81 -10.43
CA TYR A 27 4.18 6.43 -9.49
C TYR A 27 5.23 5.43 -9.01
N TRP A 28 4.83 4.18 -8.68
CA TRP A 28 5.75 3.17 -8.12
C TRP A 28 5.48 1.74 -8.58
N GLY A 29 4.23 1.41 -8.94
CA GLY A 29 3.75 0.07 -9.23
C GLY A 29 3.87 -0.35 -10.70
N GLY A 30 2.93 -1.20 -11.12
CA GLY A 30 2.78 -1.67 -12.50
C GLY A 30 3.51 -2.98 -12.80
N TYR A 31 4.13 -3.64 -11.81
CA TYR A 31 4.91 -4.86 -12.05
C TYR A 31 4.26 -6.14 -11.50
N TYR A 32 3.50 -6.02 -10.43
CA TYR A 32 2.72 -7.10 -9.81
C TYR A 32 1.46 -6.48 -9.25
N THR A 33 0.31 -6.85 -9.79
CA THR A 33 -0.95 -6.21 -9.41
C THR A 33 -1.97 -7.24 -8.99
N GLY A 34 -2.74 -6.90 -7.95
CA GLY A 34 -3.85 -7.74 -7.55
C GLY A 34 -4.82 -7.06 -6.61
N ILE A 35 -6.00 -7.63 -6.54
CA ILE A 35 -7.20 -7.10 -5.91
C ILE A 35 -7.84 -8.16 -5.02
N ALA A 36 -8.44 -7.73 -3.91
CA ALA A 36 -9.38 -8.56 -3.15
C ALA A 36 -10.64 -7.79 -2.82
N THR A 37 -11.76 -8.50 -2.78
CA THR A 37 -13.09 -7.98 -2.38
C THR A 37 -13.76 -8.94 -1.41
N ILE A 38 -14.80 -8.47 -0.70
CA ILE A 38 -15.62 -9.29 0.18
C ILE A 38 -17.06 -9.25 -0.27
N ASP A 39 -17.66 -10.43 -0.40
CA ASP A 39 -19.08 -10.61 -0.63
C ASP A 39 -19.60 -11.83 0.15
N ASN A 40 -20.76 -11.69 0.79
CA ASN A 40 -21.42 -12.77 1.53
C ASN A 40 -20.50 -13.53 2.49
N GLY A 41 -19.61 -12.83 3.22
CA GLY A 41 -18.70 -13.42 4.19
C GLY A 41 -17.55 -14.22 3.56
N ARG A 42 -17.25 -13.98 2.29
CA ARG A 42 -16.17 -14.63 1.55
C ARG A 42 -15.24 -13.61 0.91
N VAL A 43 -13.94 -13.88 0.96
CA VAL A 43 -12.91 -13.11 0.26
C VAL A 43 -12.74 -13.69 -1.15
N TYR A 44 -12.80 -12.82 -2.13
CA TYR A 44 -12.49 -13.08 -3.54
C TYR A 44 -11.23 -12.32 -3.92
N HIS A 45 -10.34 -12.91 -4.69
CA HIS A 45 -9.11 -12.22 -5.09
C HIS A 45 -8.61 -12.66 -6.46
N ALA A 46 -7.84 -11.80 -7.09
CA ALA A 46 -7.11 -12.06 -8.33
C ALA A 46 -5.77 -11.33 -8.29
N LYS A 47 -4.70 -11.94 -8.84
CA LYS A 47 -3.37 -11.35 -8.90
C LYS A 47 -2.59 -11.80 -10.12
N VAL A 48 -1.70 -10.95 -10.63
CA VAL A 48 -0.88 -11.21 -11.81
C VAL A 48 0.54 -10.64 -11.62
N VAL A 49 1.47 -11.13 -12.44
CA VAL A 49 2.70 -10.42 -12.76
C VAL A 49 2.36 -9.45 -13.89
N GLY A 50 2.40 -8.15 -13.65
CA GLY A 50 2.03 -7.10 -14.59
C GLY A 50 1.27 -5.95 -13.92
N ASP A 51 0.84 -5.02 -14.76
CA ASP A 51 0.08 -3.83 -14.36
C ASP A 51 -1.43 -4.11 -14.21
N VAL A 52 -2.19 -3.08 -13.86
CA VAL A 52 -3.64 -3.19 -13.68
C VAL A 52 -4.36 -3.58 -14.99
N GLU A 53 -3.84 -3.20 -16.15
CA GLU A 53 -4.43 -3.61 -17.43
C GLU A 53 -4.18 -5.09 -17.71
N THR A 54 -3.03 -5.63 -17.29
CA THR A 54 -2.76 -7.06 -17.33
C THR A 54 -3.70 -7.81 -16.37
N LEU A 55 -3.93 -7.30 -15.16
CA LEU A 55 -4.90 -7.87 -14.23
C LEU A 55 -6.31 -7.95 -14.82
N VAL A 56 -6.78 -6.87 -15.45
CA VAL A 56 -8.09 -6.82 -16.09
C VAL A 56 -8.20 -7.77 -17.29
N ARG A 57 -7.15 -7.86 -18.10
CA ARG A 57 -7.11 -8.70 -19.29
C ARG A 57 -7.06 -10.20 -18.97
N GLU A 58 -6.33 -10.59 -17.94
CA GLU A 58 -5.98 -11.99 -17.68
C GLU A 58 -6.83 -12.64 -16.58
N THR A 59 -7.66 -11.85 -15.89
CA THR A 59 -8.48 -12.34 -14.77
C THR A 59 -9.89 -11.75 -14.79
N ASP A 60 -10.75 -12.25 -13.90
CA ASP A 60 -12.10 -11.71 -13.66
C ASP A 60 -12.11 -10.52 -12.69
N ALA A 61 -10.99 -9.82 -12.49
CA ALA A 61 -10.83 -8.77 -11.49
C ALA A 61 -11.94 -7.71 -11.52
N LEU A 62 -12.37 -7.24 -12.72
CA LEU A 62 -13.46 -6.28 -12.87
C LEU A 62 -14.83 -6.78 -12.38
N ARG A 63 -15.02 -8.11 -12.32
CA ARG A 63 -16.30 -8.76 -11.98
C ARG A 63 -16.31 -9.32 -10.57
N LEU A 64 -15.25 -9.15 -9.78
CA LEU A 64 -15.24 -9.61 -8.40
C LEU A 64 -16.41 -8.99 -7.63
N PRO A 65 -17.21 -9.80 -6.91
CA PRO A 65 -18.39 -9.32 -6.21
C PRO A 65 -18.02 -8.54 -4.95
N GLY A 66 -19.00 -7.81 -4.39
CA GLY A 66 -18.87 -7.12 -3.12
C GLY A 66 -18.64 -5.62 -3.23
N THR A 67 -18.88 -4.94 -2.11
CA THR A 67 -18.84 -3.47 -1.99
C THR A 67 -17.70 -2.97 -1.11
N THR A 68 -16.84 -3.88 -0.68
CA THR A 68 -15.60 -3.57 0.07
C THR A 68 -14.45 -4.35 -0.54
N GLY A 69 -13.32 -3.69 -0.72
CA GLY A 69 -12.12 -4.33 -1.24
C GLY A 69 -10.88 -3.47 -1.12
N ILE A 70 -9.76 -4.09 -1.48
CA ILE A 70 -8.42 -3.51 -1.51
C ILE A 70 -7.71 -3.95 -2.80
N ILE A 71 -6.83 -3.11 -3.31
CA ILE A 71 -5.99 -3.37 -4.49
C ILE A 71 -4.58 -2.90 -4.22
N HIS A 72 -3.62 -3.56 -4.82
CA HIS A 72 -2.21 -3.23 -4.68
C HIS A 72 -1.49 -3.38 -6.02
N SER A 73 -0.54 -2.49 -6.30
CA SER A 73 0.40 -2.60 -7.41
C SER A 73 1.83 -2.41 -6.91
N ARG A 74 2.67 -3.43 -7.13
CA ARG A 74 4.00 -3.57 -6.55
C ARG A 74 5.11 -3.14 -7.52
N THR A 75 6.25 -2.74 -6.93
CA THR A 75 7.53 -2.46 -7.61
C THR A 75 8.17 -3.71 -8.22
N PRO A 76 9.17 -3.57 -9.12
CA PRO A 76 9.90 -4.70 -9.74
C PRO A 76 10.90 -5.33 -8.76
N SER A 77 10.44 -5.95 -7.69
CA SER A 77 11.28 -6.51 -6.63
C SER A 77 11.48 -8.03 -6.69
N GLY A 78 11.08 -8.70 -7.78
CA GLY A 78 11.30 -10.13 -8.02
C GLY A 78 10.18 -11.04 -7.51
N GLY A 79 10.31 -12.33 -7.79
CA GLY A 79 9.32 -13.37 -7.51
C GLY A 79 8.35 -13.60 -8.66
N ASP A 80 7.49 -14.61 -8.50
CA ASP A 80 6.45 -14.97 -9.44
C ASP A 80 5.09 -14.35 -9.07
N ARG A 81 3.99 -14.88 -9.61
CA ARG A 81 2.63 -14.42 -9.31
C ARG A 81 2.29 -14.54 -7.81
N GLU A 82 2.82 -15.55 -7.11
CA GLU A 82 2.53 -15.73 -5.70
C GLU A 82 3.19 -14.65 -4.83
N TRP A 83 4.14 -13.90 -5.38
CA TRP A 83 4.73 -12.72 -4.78
C TRP A 83 3.92 -11.43 -5.00
N ALA A 84 2.85 -11.48 -5.82
CA ALA A 84 1.90 -10.38 -5.93
C ALA A 84 0.93 -10.37 -4.74
N TYR A 85 0.50 -9.18 -4.35
CA TYR A 85 -0.58 -9.01 -3.40
C TYR A 85 -1.97 -9.22 -4.04
N PRO A 86 -3.03 -9.41 -3.25
CA PRO A 86 -3.03 -9.57 -1.80
C PRO A 86 -2.47 -10.92 -1.36
N PHE A 87 -1.92 -10.96 -0.15
CA PHE A 87 -1.75 -12.22 0.58
C PHE A 87 -3.06 -12.56 1.28
N VAL A 88 -3.38 -13.84 1.34
CA VAL A 88 -4.64 -14.32 1.91
C VAL A 88 -4.33 -15.35 2.99
N SER A 89 -5.01 -15.24 4.15
CA SER A 89 -4.87 -16.19 5.25
C SER A 89 -5.15 -17.63 4.84
N CYS A 90 -4.60 -18.62 5.56
CA CYS A 90 -4.76 -20.04 5.24
C CYS A 90 -6.22 -20.50 5.19
N ASP A 91 -7.08 -19.87 5.98
CA ASP A 91 -8.52 -20.15 6.01
C ASP A 91 -9.35 -19.32 5.01
N GLY A 92 -8.70 -18.45 4.23
CA GLY A 92 -9.34 -17.61 3.23
C GLY A 92 -10.19 -16.47 3.79
N LYS A 93 -10.03 -16.10 5.07
CA LYS A 93 -10.90 -15.12 5.75
C LYS A 93 -10.35 -13.70 5.77
N VAL A 94 -9.05 -13.54 5.57
CA VAL A 94 -8.35 -12.25 5.56
C VAL A 94 -7.65 -12.07 4.23
N ALA A 95 -7.73 -10.89 3.63
CA ALA A 95 -6.80 -10.45 2.60
C ALA A 95 -6.02 -9.24 3.11
N PHE A 96 -4.72 -9.25 2.86
CA PHE A 96 -3.77 -8.27 3.36
C PHE A 96 -2.89 -7.73 2.23
N VAL A 97 -2.69 -6.42 2.22
CA VAL A 97 -1.74 -5.71 1.36
C VAL A 97 -0.86 -4.79 2.20
N GLU A 98 0.36 -4.55 1.77
CA GLU A 98 1.30 -3.72 2.50
C GLU A 98 2.16 -2.90 1.54
N ASN A 99 2.53 -1.70 1.96
CA ASN A 99 3.52 -0.89 1.30
C ASN A 99 4.54 -0.41 2.33
N GLY A 100 5.77 -0.89 2.21
CA GLY A 100 6.83 -0.53 3.15
C GLY A 100 8.12 -1.30 2.96
N ILE A 101 8.94 -1.20 3.99
CA ILE A 101 10.21 -1.91 4.18
C ILE A 101 10.41 -2.15 5.68
N ILE A 102 11.27 -3.09 6.05
CA ILE A 102 11.66 -3.28 7.46
C ILE A 102 12.32 -2.00 8.00
N GLY A 103 13.18 -1.37 7.19
CA GLY A 103 13.74 -0.05 7.47
C GLY A 103 14.55 -0.01 8.77
N SER A 104 14.29 0.99 9.59
CA SER A 104 14.99 1.19 10.89
C SER A 104 14.73 0.07 11.91
N PHE A 105 13.77 -0.81 11.65
CA PHE A 105 13.42 -1.94 12.53
C PHE A 105 14.17 -3.25 12.22
N GLU A 106 15.10 -3.27 11.27
CA GLU A 106 15.82 -4.48 10.84
C GLU A 106 16.48 -5.25 12.01
N LYS A 107 16.91 -4.54 13.05
CA LYS A 107 17.54 -5.16 14.23
C LYS A 107 16.54 -5.71 15.27
N THR A 108 15.30 -5.31 15.18
CA THR A 108 14.24 -5.65 16.17
C THR A 108 13.17 -6.57 15.62
N THR A 109 13.05 -6.67 14.29
CA THR A 109 12.03 -7.48 13.61
C THR A 109 12.68 -8.69 12.94
N ASP A 110 12.42 -9.88 13.48
CA ASP A 110 12.94 -11.15 12.95
C ASP A 110 11.85 -11.90 12.17
N PHE A 111 11.62 -11.49 10.92
CA PHE A 111 10.69 -12.19 10.02
C PHE A 111 11.11 -13.62 9.67
N PRO A 112 12.41 -13.96 9.48
CA PRO A 112 12.82 -15.35 9.30
C PRO A 112 12.37 -16.25 10.44
N ALA A 113 12.57 -15.85 11.69
CA ALA A 113 12.11 -16.64 12.85
C ALA A 113 10.59 -16.76 12.90
N ALA A 114 9.86 -15.65 12.64
CA ALA A 114 8.40 -15.66 12.59
C ALA A 114 7.87 -16.58 11.48
N ALA A 115 8.46 -16.55 10.28
CA ALA A 115 8.10 -17.45 9.17
C ALA A 115 8.32 -18.91 9.52
N MET A 116 9.44 -19.26 10.17
CA MET A 116 9.71 -20.63 10.60
C MET A 116 8.74 -21.10 11.69
N ASP A 117 8.32 -20.22 12.59
CA ASP A 117 7.30 -20.54 13.60
C ASP A 117 5.92 -20.80 12.95
N LEU A 118 5.50 -19.93 12.01
CA LEU A 118 4.28 -20.13 11.25
C LEU A 118 4.29 -21.46 10.46
N LYS A 119 5.40 -21.81 9.79
CA LYS A 119 5.56 -23.10 9.11
C LYS A 119 5.40 -24.28 10.07
N LYS A 120 6.00 -24.20 11.27
CA LYS A 120 5.85 -25.25 12.33
C LYS A 120 4.40 -25.39 12.82
N LYS A 121 3.65 -24.29 12.84
CA LYS A 121 2.22 -24.28 13.19
C LYS A 121 1.31 -24.76 12.05
N GLY A 122 1.86 -25.01 10.87
CA GLY A 122 1.13 -25.54 9.72
C GLY A 122 0.62 -24.50 8.73
N HIS A 123 1.03 -23.22 8.88
CA HIS A 123 0.74 -22.20 7.86
C HIS A 123 1.45 -22.51 6.54
N LYS A 124 0.74 -22.25 5.44
CA LYS A 124 1.25 -22.40 4.08
C LYS A 124 1.62 -21.03 3.55
N LEU A 125 2.91 -20.81 3.31
CA LEU A 125 3.43 -19.58 2.73
C LEU A 125 3.55 -19.77 1.21
N SER A 126 2.66 -19.16 0.44
CA SER A 126 2.54 -19.34 -1.01
C SER A 126 3.72 -18.73 -1.78
N SER A 127 4.33 -17.65 -1.24
CA SER A 127 5.51 -17.01 -1.82
C SER A 127 6.82 -17.76 -1.53
N CYS A 128 6.76 -18.88 -0.79
CA CYS A 128 7.98 -19.62 -0.44
C CYS A 128 8.63 -20.23 -1.69
N THR A 129 9.89 -19.86 -1.97
CA THR A 129 10.66 -20.31 -3.13
C THR A 129 12.10 -20.65 -2.75
N THR A 130 12.74 -21.56 -3.51
CA THR A 130 14.18 -21.84 -3.38
C THR A 130 15.05 -20.78 -4.05
N ASP A 131 14.45 -19.93 -4.89
CA ASP A 131 15.16 -18.84 -5.55
C ASP A 131 15.57 -17.76 -4.54
N GLU A 132 16.74 -17.19 -4.75
CA GLU A 132 17.15 -16.02 -4.01
C GLU A 132 16.50 -14.76 -4.58
N ILE A 133 15.64 -14.13 -3.79
CA ILE A 133 14.97 -12.88 -4.19
C ILE A 133 15.67 -11.70 -3.52
N LYS A 134 16.29 -10.87 -4.32
CA LYS A 134 17.08 -9.72 -3.83
C LYS A 134 16.22 -8.80 -2.94
N GLY A 135 16.75 -8.49 -1.75
CA GLY A 135 16.08 -7.61 -0.78
C GLY A 135 15.08 -8.31 0.13
N TYR A 136 14.91 -9.63 0.02
CA TYR A 136 14.09 -10.44 0.91
C TYR A 136 14.94 -11.43 1.71
N PRO A 137 14.55 -11.71 2.97
CA PRO A 137 15.30 -12.60 3.82
C PRO A 137 15.26 -14.04 3.28
N ARG A 138 16.39 -14.73 3.43
CA ARG A 138 16.47 -16.17 3.22
C ARG A 138 16.28 -16.88 4.55
N LEU A 139 15.38 -17.85 4.57
CA LEU A 139 15.08 -18.64 5.77
C LEU A 139 16.17 -19.67 6.04
N PRO A 140 16.31 -20.18 7.28
CA PRO A 140 17.26 -21.24 7.63
C PRO A 140 17.11 -22.53 6.83
N ASP A 141 15.94 -22.80 6.28
CA ASP A 141 15.67 -23.96 5.41
C ASP A 141 16.11 -23.75 3.96
N GLY A 142 16.74 -22.59 3.66
CA GLY A 142 17.24 -22.25 2.34
C GLY A 142 16.20 -21.67 1.40
N THR A 143 14.97 -21.41 1.85
CA THR A 143 13.92 -20.77 1.04
C THR A 143 13.87 -19.26 1.27
N SER A 144 13.34 -18.50 0.30
CA SER A 144 12.96 -17.10 0.45
C SER A 144 11.45 -16.99 0.60
N VAL A 145 10.97 -15.96 1.29
CA VAL A 145 9.54 -15.70 1.49
C VAL A 145 9.27 -14.20 1.51
N HIS A 146 8.11 -13.78 1.02
CA HIS A 146 7.69 -12.40 1.10
C HIS A 146 7.32 -12.05 2.55
N TYR A 147 7.98 -11.06 3.17
CA TYR A 147 7.73 -10.74 4.59
C TYR A 147 6.30 -10.26 4.85
N SER A 148 5.63 -9.61 3.87
CA SER A 148 4.23 -9.22 4.03
C SER A 148 3.26 -10.41 4.00
N GLU A 149 3.64 -11.55 3.40
CA GLU A 149 2.88 -12.79 3.59
C GLU A 149 3.06 -13.31 5.02
N VAL A 150 4.27 -13.21 5.57
CA VAL A 150 4.50 -13.52 6.98
C VAL A 150 3.62 -12.65 7.88
N GLN A 151 3.52 -11.34 7.61
CA GLN A 151 2.62 -10.45 8.34
C GLN A 151 1.14 -10.85 8.19
N CYS A 152 0.70 -11.24 7.00
CA CYS A 152 -0.68 -11.73 6.78
C CYS A 152 -1.00 -12.93 7.70
N HIS A 153 -0.10 -13.90 7.79
CA HIS A 153 -0.30 -15.07 8.65
C HIS A 153 -0.10 -14.78 10.14
N LEU A 154 0.75 -13.83 10.51
CA LEU A 154 0.82 -13.33 11.89
C LEU A 154 -0.48 -12.61 12.29
N LEU A 155 -1.09 -11.85 11.38
CA LEU A 155 -2.41 -11.25 11.58
C LEU A 155 -3.48 -12.34 11.77
N GLU A 156 -3.46 -13.40 10.96
CA GLU A 156 -4.33 -14.56 11.10
C GLU A 156 -4.21 -15.19 12.51
N GLU A 157 -2.99 -15.39 13.02
CA GLU A 157 -2.74 -15.91 14.38
C GLU A 157 -3.31 -14.99 15.47
N LEU A 158 -3.13 -13.68 15.32
CA LEU A 158 -3.66 -12.69 16.26
C LEU A 158 -5.19 -12.70 16.29
N LEU A 159 -5.83 -12.84 15.13
CA LEU A 159 -7.29 -12.98 15.03
C LEU A 159 -7.78 -14.30 15.65
N TYR A 160 -7.09 -15.42 15.42
CA TYR A 160 -7.38 -16.70 16.07
C TYR A 160 -7.22 -16.66 17.58
N SER A 161 -6.33 -15.81 18.10
CA SER A 161 -6.20 -15.59 19.54
C SER A 161 -7.38 -14.83 20.17
N GLY A 162 -8.34 -14.36 19.35
CA GLY A 162 -9.55 -13.68 19.77
C GLY A 162 -9.46 -12.15 19.74
N LEU A 163 -8.38 -11.58 19.23
CA LEU A 163 -8.29 -10.12 19.06
C LEU A 163 -9.27 -9.65 17.97
N GLN A 164 -9.89 -8.49 18.20
CA GLN A 164 -10.67 -7.83 17.16
C GLN A 164 -9.72 -7.28 16.06
N PRO A 165 -10.17 -7.16 14.80
CA PRO A 165 -9.29 -6.82 13.69
C PRO A 165 -8.46 -5.53 13.89
N LEU A 166 -9.05 -4.48 14.44
CA LEU A 166 -8.32 -3.23 14.70
C LEU A 166 -7.20 -3.41 15.73
N GLU A 167 -7.46 -4.14 16.81
CA GLU A 167 -6.45 -4.47 17.82
C GLU A 167 -5.40 -5.46 17.27
N ALA A 168 -5.81 -6.41 16.44
CA ALA A 168 -4.89 -7.34 15.80
C ALA A 168 -3.92 -6.61 14.86
N MET A 169 -4.39 -5.63 14.08
CA MET A 169 -3.54 -4.77 13.24
C MET A 169 -2.54 -3.96 14.09
N ARG A 170 -2.99 -3.40 15.22
CA ARG A 170 -2.09 -2.70 16.16
C ARG A 170 -1.03 -3.64 16.72
N GLU A 171 -1.45 -4.81 17.21
CA GLU A 171 -0.55 -5.77 17.83
C GLU A 171 0.43 -6.38 16.83
N LEU A 172 0.03 -6.53 15.57
CA LEU A 172 0.91 -6.95 14.46
C LEU A 172 2.11 -5.99 14.36
N LEU A 173 1.88 -4.71 14.13
CA LEU A 173 2.96 -3.73 13.97
C LEU A 173 3.70 -3.43 15.28
N ARG A 174 3.07 -3.63 16.45
CA ARG A 174 3.76 -3.49 17.73
C ARG A 174 4.78 -4.62 17.97
N ARG A 175 4.48 -5.85 17.54
CA ARG A 175 5.37 -7.02 17.71
C ARG A 175 6.38 -7.17 16.58
N TRP A 176 5.99 -6.82 15.38
CA TRP A 176 6.82 -6.92 14.16
C TRP A 176 6.82 -5.58 13.42
N PRO A 177 7.44 -4.55 14.01
CA PRO A 177 7.41 -3.21 13.44
C PRO A 177 8.14 -3.13 12.11
N CYS A 178 7.57 -2.34 11.19
CA CYS A 178 8.12 -1.99 9.88
C CYS A 178 7.85 -0.52 9.58
N GLU A 179 8.66 0.08 8.71
CA GLU A 179 8.36 1.38 8.12
C GLU A 179 7.34 1.21 6.99
N ASP A 180 6.07 1.02 7.37
CA ASP A 180 5.02 0.56 6.46
C ASP A 180 3.65 1.20 6.66
N VAL A 181 2.73 0.77 5.81
CA VAL A 181 1.28 0.78 5.98
C VAL A 181 0.72 -0.56 5.52
N GLY A 182 0.13 -1.30 6.45
CA GLY A 182 -0.61 -2.52 6.17
C GLY A 182 -2.11 -2.25 6.10
N VAL A 183 -2.80 -2.89 5.16
CA VAL A 183 -4.26 -2.77 4.98
C VAL A 183 -4.87 -4.15 4.83
N ALA A 184 -5.92 -4.42 5.58
CA ALA A 184 -6.62 -5.70 5.59
C ALA A 184 -8.13 -5.54 5.40
N ILE A 185 -8.74 -6.55 4.79
CA ILE A 185 -10.18 -6.81 4.82
C ILE A 185 -10.44 -8.17 5.44
N HIS A 186 -11.52 -8.29 6.20
CA HIS A 186 -11.85 -9.51 6.96
C HIS A 186 -13.28 -9.97 6.69
N HIS A 187 -13.46 -11.26 6.40
CA HIS A 187 -14.74 -11.86 5.96
C HIS A 187 -15.94 -11.55 6.86
N ALA A 188 -15.74 -11.47 8.17
CA ALA A 188 -16.81 -11.19 9.14
C ALA A 188 -17.15 -9.70 9.26
N HIS A 189 -16.41 -8.83 8.58
CA HIS A 189 -16.60 -7.37 8.58
C HIS A 189 -16.71 -6.83 7.15
N PRO A 190 -17.74 -7.24 6.38
CA PRO A 190 -17.81 -6.98 4.93
C PRO A 190 -17.90 -5.50 4.54
N ASN A 191 -18.15 -4.60 5.51
CA ASN A 191 -18.29 -3.15 5.30
C ASN A 191 -17.15 -2.35 5.93
N LYS A 192 -16.00 -3.00 6.21
CA LYS A 192 -14.89 -2.35 6.91
C LYS A 192 -13.55 -2.68 6.25
N ILE A 193 -12.65 -1.69 6.29
CA ILE A 193 -11.24 -1.83 5.98
C ILE A 193 -10.48 -1.55 7.28
N PHE A 194 -9.47 -2.36 7.56
CA PHE A 194 -8.58 -2.19 8.71
C PHE A 194 -7.21 -1.79 8.19
N ALA A 195 -6.60 -0.78 8.80
CA ALA A 195 -5.27 -0.33 8.40
C ALA A 195 -4.41 -0.03 9.62
N ALA A 196 -3.12 -0.28 9.49
CA ALA A 196 -2.11 0.13 10.46
C ALA A 196 -1.00 0.86 9.70
N ARG A 197 -0.67 2.08 10.15
CA ARG A 197 0.25 2.95 9.47
C ARG A 197 1.34 3.43 10.42
N PHE A 198 2.60 3.06 10.18
CA PHE A 198 3.71 3.75 10.83
C PHE A 198 4.02 5.07 10.13
N ASN A 199 4.58 5.05 8.92
CA ASN A 199 5.05 6.25 8.24
C ASN A 199 4.72 6.32 6.74
N GLN A 200 4.39 5.19 6.10
CA GLN A 200 4.12 5.17 4.67
C GLN A 200 2.82 5.92 4.33
N PRO A 201 2.69 6.50 3.13
CA PRO A 201 1.55 7.35 2.80
C PRO A 201 0.23 6.59 2.81
N MET A 202 -0.79 7.21 3.42
CA MET A 202 -2.19 6.82 3.30
C MET A 202 -3.11 8.02 3.46
N THR A 203 -4.00 8.19 2.50
CA THR A 203 -5.03 9.22 2.46
C THR A 203 -6.41 8.59 2.51
N LEU A 204 -7.37 9.29 3.08
CA LEU A 204 -8.78 8.91 3.18
C LEU A 204 -9.63 9.97 2.50
N ALA A 205 -10.48 9.57 1.56
CA ALA A 205 -11.54 10.41 1.04
C ALA A 205 -12.91 9.84 1.42
N ARG A 206 -13.85 10.71 1.75
CA ARG A 206 -15.20 10.33 2.16
C ARG A 206 -16.23 11.00 1.27
N ALA A 207 -17.20 10.22 0.81
CA ALA A 207 -18.38 10.69 0.13
C ALA A 207 -19.64 10.17 0.85
N LYS A 208 -20.82 10.52 0.38
CA LYS A 208 -22.06 10.06 1.01
C LYS A 208 -22.20 8.54 0.92
N GLY A 209 -22.06 7.84 2.04
CA GLY A 209 -22.15 6.38 2.12
C GLY A 209 -20.97 5.64 1.51
N GLU A 210 -19.80 6.28 1.39
CA GLU A 210 -18.60 5.71 0.79
C GLU A 210 -17.33 6.22 1.46
N ALA A 211 -16.33 5.35 1.57
CA ALA A 211 -14.99 5.69 2.00
C ALA A 211 -13.95 5.07 1.05
N PHE A 212 -12.93 5.84 0.75
CA PHE A 212 -11.84 5.51 -0.16
C PHE A 212 -10.52 5.74 0.56
N ILE A 213 -9.61 4.80 0.49
CA ILE A 213 -8.22 5.01 0.92
C ILE A 213 -7.28 4.84 -0.27
N SER A 214 -6.17 5.54 -0.24
CA SER A 214 -5.13 5.42 -1.27
C SER A 214 -3.79 5.90 -0.74
N THR A 215 -2.72 5.42 -1.39
CA THR A 215 -1.36 5.91 -1.18
C THR A 215 -1.25 7.41 -1.47
N THR A 216 -2.02 7.93 -2.42
CA THR A 216 -1.97 9.33 -2.83
C THR A 216 -3.36 9.90 -3.07
N PRO A 217 -3.62 11.19 -2.72
CA PRO A 217 -4.90 11.82 -3.04
C PRO A 217 -5.17 11.91 -4.56
N LEU A 218 -4.14 11.78 -5.39
CA LEU A 218 -4.24 11.80 -6.85
C LEU A 218 -4.94 10.56 -7.45
N ALA A 219 -5.10 9.49 -6.65
CA ALA A 219 -5.79 8.27 -7.07
C ALA A 219 -7.31 8.35 -6.96
N PHE A 220 -7.85 9.28 -6.19
CA PHE A 220 -9.28 9.36 -5.97
C PHE A 220 -10.04 9.71 -7.26
N PRO A 221 -11.19 9.05 -7.52
CA PRO A 221 -12.02 9.37 -8.69
C PRO A 221 -12.56 10.80 -8.60
N GLU A 222 -12.92 11.37 -9.76
CA GLU A 222 -13.55 12.69 -9.81
C GLU A 222 -15.01 12.58 -9.34
N GLN A 223 -15.25 13.00 -8.11
CA GLN A 223 -16.57 13.08 -7.50
C GLN A 223 -16.57 14.07 -6.32
N ASP A 224 -17.76 14.43 -5.84
CA ASP A 224 -17.90 15.29 -4.66
C ASP A 224 -17.53 14.56 -3.38
N PHE A 225 -16.37 14.86 -2.83
CA PHE A 225 -15.96 14.38 -1.53
C PHE A 225 -16.39 15.35 -0.41
N ILE A 226 -16.88 14.80 0.69
CA ILE A 226 -17.17 15.54 1.91
C ILE A 226 -15.86 15.99 2.58
N GLY A 227 -14.80 15.20 2.43
CA GLY A 227 -13.47 15.50 2.93
C GLY A 227 -12.42 14.57 2.35
N VAL A 228 -11.20 15.09 2.25
CA VAL A 228 -9.99 14.33 1.89
C VAL A 228 -8.95 14.64 2.94
N ASP A 229 -8.51 13.62 3.66
CA ASP A 229 -7.63 13.75 4.82
C ASP A 229 -6.39 12.86 4.64
N VAL A 230 -5.24 13.33 5.10
CA VAL A 230 -4.08 12.47 5.34
C VAL A 230 -4.28 11.78 6.69
N LEU A 231 -4.28 10.46 6.71
CA LEU A 231 -4.38 9.72 7.96
C LEU A 231 -3.08 9.88 8.78
N PRO A 232 -3.15 10.22 10.07
CA PRO A 232 -1.98 10.35 10.93
C PRO A 232 -1.06 9.12 10.92
N ALA A 233 0.24 9.34 11.12
CA ALA A 233 1.23 8.27 11.25
C ALA A 233 1.19 7.63 12.65
N ASN A 234 1.78 6.43 12.80
CA ASN A 234 1.84 5.67 14.04
C ASN A 234 0.45 5.42 14.65
N ALA A 235 -0.52 5.01 13.81
CA ALA A 235 -1.89 4.77 14.23
C ALA A 235 -2.56 3.63 13.44
N CYS A 236 -3.60 3.04 14.01
CA CYS A 236 -4.45 2.05 13.36
C CYS A 236 -5.86 2.59 13.15
N TYR A 237 -6.51 2.10 12.11
CA TYR A 237 -7.78 2.62 11.62
C TYR A 237 -8.73 1.47 11.29
N GLU A 238 -9.99 1.61 11.75
CA GLU A 238 -11.13 0.89 11.21
C GLU A 238 -11.93 1.90 10.39
N ILE A 239 -12.05 1.66 9.10
CA ILE A 239 -12.64 2.56 8.12
C ILE A 239 -13.92 1.92 7.58
N SER A 240 -15.01 2.64 7.64
CA SER A 240 -16.29 2.26 7.04
C SER A 240 -16.90 3.44 6.29
N ALA A 241 -17.93 3.18 5.48
CA ALA A 241 -18.68 4.22 4.78
C ALA A 241 -19.29 5.29 5.73
N ASN A 242 -19.53 4.91 6.99
CA ASN A 242 -20.22 5.75 7.96
C ASN A 242 -19.34 6.28 9.10
N GLY A 243 -18.07 5.89 9.16
CA GLY A 243 -17.23 6.30 10.27
C GLY A 243 -15.77 5.84 10.18
N LEU A 244 -15.00 6.40 11.09
CA LEU A 244 -13.59 6.13 11.31
C LEU A 244 -13.35 5.91 12.79
N SER A 245 -12.85 4.71 13.16
CA SER A 245 -12.32 4.45 14.51
C SER A 245 -10.80 4.47 14.45
N VAL A 246 -10.16 5.01 15.47
CA VAL A 246 -8.69 5.21 15.49
C VAL A 246 -8.12 4.71 16.80
N ILE A 247 -7.03 3.95 16.72
CA ILE A 247 -6.12 3.69 17.85
C ILE A 247 -4.83 4.45 17.58
N ASN A 248 -4.58 5.49 18.35
CA ASN A 248 -3.35 6.29 18.26
C ASN A 248 -2.19 5.58 18.95
N ALA A 249 -0.98 5.85 18.47
CA ALA A 249 0.27 5.33 18.99
C ALA A 249 0.33 3.78 18.99
N ILE A 250 0.57 3.21 17.81
CA ILE A 250 0.91 1.78 17.67
C ILE A 250 2.05 1.45 18.64
N ASP A 251 3.11 2.24 18.58
CA ASP A 251 4.22 2.22 19.54
C ASP A 251 4.56 3.66 19.97
N PRO A 252 4.33 4.03 21.24
CA PRO A 252 4.64 5.36 21.75
C PRO A 252 6.14 5.73 21.68
N ALA A 253 7.05 4.75 21.60
CA ALA A 253 8.49 4.99 21.46
C ALA A 253 8.89 5.37 20.02
N VAL A 254 8.04 5.06 19.04
CA VAL A 254 8.31 5.38 17.63
C VAL A 254 7.91 6.82 17.33
N ARG A 255 8.89 7.61 16.95
CA ARG A 255 8.69 8.99 16.52
C ARG A 255 8.70 9.09 14.99
N VAL A 256 7.58 9.52 14.42
CA VAL A 256 7.47 9.85 12.99
C VAL A 256 7.54 11.37 12.84
N CYS A 257 8.35 11.85 11.90
CA CYS A 257 8.51 13.28 11.60
C CYS A 257 7.19 13.85 11.04
N PRO A 258 6.58 14.88 11.68
CA PRO A 258 5.36 15.47 11.17
C PRO A 258 5.63 16.31 9.91
N ILE A 259 4.67 16.33 8.99
CA ILE A 259 4.67 17.27 7.86
C ILE A 259 4.06 18.59 8.37
N THR A 260 4.93 19.49 8.83
CA THR A 260 4.52 20.83 9.25
C THR A 260 4.40 21.76 8.04
N PRO A 261 3.69 22.92 8.16
CA PRO A 261 3.66 23.91 7.08
C PRO A 261 5.06 24.35 6.62
N ALA A 262 6.01 24.49 7.53
CA ALA A 262 7.39 24.85 7.19
C ALA A 262 8.09 23.75 6.36
N VAL A 263 7.93 22.48 6.74
CA VAL A 263 8.47 21.32 5.99
C VAL A 263 7.84 21.25 4.60
N PHE A 264 6.53 21.46 4.49
CA PHE A 264 5.83 21.46 3.20
C PHE A 264 6.30 22.62 2.28
N VAL A 265 6.40 23.86 2.81
CA VAL A 265 6.85 25.02 2.04
C VAL A 265 8.29 24.84 1.54
N GLN A 266 9.19 24.34 2.40
CA GLN A 266 10.57 24.06 1.99
C GLN A 266 10.62 22.98 0.90
N ALA A 267 9.89 21.88 1.06
CA ALA A 267 9.83 20.82 0.06
C ALA A 267 9.24 21.33 -1.28
N LEU A 268 8.20 22.17 -1.23
CA LEU A 268 7.63 22.78 -2.43
C LEU A 268 8.65 23.67 -3.18
N GLN A 269 9.47 24.43 -2.45
CA GLN A 269 10.55 25.25 -3.04
C GLN A 269 11.62 24.36 -3.67
N ASP A 270 12.11 23.35 -2.94
CA ASP A 270 13.18 22.46 -3.41
C ASP A 270 12.75 21.65 -4.64
N VAL A 271 11.53 21.08 -4.62
CA VAL A 271 10.96 20.34 -5.75
C VAL A 271 10.73 21.26 -6.94
N THR A 272 10.23 22.48 -6.72
CA THR A 272 10.07 23.49 -7.79
C THR A 272 11.41 23.77 -8.47
N ALA A 273 12.44 24.09 -7.70
CA ALA A 273 13.77 24.35 -8.24
C ALA A 273 14.34 23.14 -8.99
N LYS A 274 14.13 21.92 -8.45
CA LYS A 274 14.57 20.67 -9.08
C LYS A 274 13.89 20.45 -10.44
N LEU A 275 12.56 20.65 -10.51
CA LEU A 275 11.79 20.45 -11.74
C LEU A 275 12.09 21.54 -12.79
N GLN A 276 12.31 22.79 -12.39
CA GLN A 276 12.70 23.88 -13.29
C GLN A 276 14.10 23.68 -13.89
N ALA A 277 15.00 23.07 -13.13
CA ALA A 277 16.37 22.76 -13.59
C ALA A 277 16.44 21.48 -14.45
N ALA A 278 15.42 20.64 -14.43
CA ALA A 278 15.37 19.40 -15.19
C ALA A 278 15.19 19.68 -16.68
N LYS A 279 16.08 19.10 -17.52
CA LYS A 279 15.99 19.22 -18.99
C LYS A 279 14.97 18.26 -19.61
N GLU A 280 14.68 17.18 -18.91
CA GLU A 280 13.79 16.09 -19.33
C GLU A 280 12.76 15.81 -18.23
N PRO A 281 11.59 15.26 -18.57
CA PRO A 281 10.62 14.81 -17.59
C PRO A 281 11.25 13.81 -16.58
N VAL A 282 10.90 13.92 -15.32
CA VAL A 282 11.44 13.08 -14.25
C VAL A 282 10.37 12.18 -13.65
N PRO A 283 10.71 10.96 -13.19
CA PRO A 283 9.76 10.11 -12.47
C PRO A 283 9.47 10.66 -11.07
N PHE A 284 8.36 10.22 -10.48
CA PHE A 284 7.95 10.65 -9.13
C PHE A 284 9.00 10.37 -8.05
N SER A 285 9.83 9.34 -8.19
CA SER A 285 10.92 9.07 -7.25
C SER A 285 11.83 10.28 -7.03
N VAL A 286 12.12 11.04 -8.09
CA VAL A 286 12.93 12.28 -8.01
C VAL A 286 12.21 13.35 -7.16
N VAL A 287 10.89 13.46 -7.26
CA VAL A 287 10.10 14.38 -6.42
C VAL A 287 10.18 13.97 -4.96
N ALA A 288 9.94 12.68 -4.67
CA ALA A 288 9.97 12.16 -3.31
C ALA A 288 11.37 12.27 -2.66
N GLU A 289 12.43 11.94 -3.39
CA GLU A 289 13.81 12.02 -2.93
C GLU A 289 14.29 13.46 -2.70
N THR A 290 13.69 14.44 -3.36
CA THR A 290 13.96 15.87 -3.15
C THR A 290 13.38 16.36 -1.83
N CYS A 291 12.31 15.76 -1.33
CA CYS A 291 11.70 16.11 -0.05
C CYS A 291 12.60 15.75 1.12
N LYS A 292 12.90 16.72 1.99
CA LYS A 292 13.76 16.54 3.17
C LYS A 292 12.98 16.76 4.45
N PHE A 293 13.42 16.07 5.50
CA PHE A 293 12.90 16.22 6.85
C PHE A 293 14.01 16.62 7.82
N PRO A 294 13.71 17.35 8.90
CA PRO A 294 14.65 17.57 9.98
C PRO A 294 15.01 16.24 10.65
N GLN A 295 16.18 16.16 11.26
CA GLN A 295 16.61 14.96 12.01
C GLN A 295 15.70 14.70 13.24
N GLY A 296 15.61 13.44 13.65
CA GLY A 296 14.99 13.05 14.93
C GLY A 296 13.67 12.29 14.84
N GLY A 297 13.49 11.50 13.78
CA GLY A 297 12.35 10.59 13.63
C GLY A 297 12.34 9.93 12.25
N ILE A 298 11.39 9.03 12.03
CA ILE A 298 11.18 8.35 10.75
C ILE A 298 10.53 9.34 9.77
N PRO A 299 11.10 9.61 8.58
CA PRO A 299 10.58 10.59 7.64
C PRO A 299 9.37 10.04 6.86
N GLN A 300 8.57 10.95 6.30
CA GLN A 300 7.42 10.65 5.44
C GLN A 300 7.64 11.20 4.01
N MET A 301 8.81 10.92 3.42
CA MET A 301 9.24 11.55 2.16
C MET A 301 8.25 11.36 1.01
N ALA A 302 7.72 10.15 0.84
CA ALA A 302 6.78 9.88 -0.24
C ALA A 302 5.44 10.59 -0.06
N LEU A 303 4.91 10.64 1.17
CA LEU A 303 3.70 11.41 1.44
C LEU A 303 3.91 12.88 1.15
N LEU A 304 5.00 13.46 1.63
CA LEU A 304 5.35 14.87 1.36
C LEU A 304 5.49 15.11 -0.14
N GLY A 305 6.13 14.20 -0.87
CA GLY A 305 6.25 14.26 -2.33
C GLY A 305 4.90 14.28 -3.04
N TYR A 306 3.95 13.43 -2.61
CA TYR A 306 2.58 13.42 -3.17
C TYR A 306 1.83 14.72 -2.91
N LEU A 307 1.91 15.27 -1.70
CA LEU A 307 1.24 16.53 -1.35
C LEU A 307 1.83 17.72 -2.16
N VAL A 308 3.15 17.74 -2.34
CA VAL A 308 3.82 18.74 -3.17
C VAL A 308 3.42 18.58 -4.65
N LEU A 309 3.44 17.36 -5.18
CA LEU A 309 3.04 17.09 -6.56
C LEU A 309 1.59 17.48 -6.81
N GLU A 310 0.68 17.12 -5.91
CA GLU A 310 -0.73 17.51 -5.99
C GLU A 310 -0.89 19.04 -6.07
N SER A 311 -0.18 19.78 -5.22
CA SER A 311 -0.19 21.26 -5.21
C SER A 311 0.31 21.82 -6.54
N LEU A 312 1.38 21.28 -7.10
CA LEU A 312 1.95 21.71 -8.38
C LEU A 312 1.04 21.38 -9.57
N LEU A 313 0.39 20.20 -9.57
CA LEU A 313 -0.59 19.81 -10.59
C LEU A 313 -1.83 20.72 -10.54
N LYS A 314 -2.41 20.91 -9.36
CA LYS A 314 -3.60 21.78 -9.15
C LYS A 314 -3.33 23.24 -9.53
N SER A 315 -2.11 23.73 -9.29
CA SER A 315 -1.71 25.08 -9.71
C SER A 315 -1.34 25.19 -11.20
N GLY A 316 -1.38 24.09 -11.94
CA GLY A 316 -1.06 24.04 -13.36
C GLY A 316 0.41 24.32 -13.71
N LYS A 317 1.33 24.27 -12.72
CA LYS A 317 2.77 24.53 -12.91
C LYS A 317 3.53 23.35 -13.50
N VAL A 318 3.01 22.15 -13.34
CA VAL A 318 3.60 20.93 -13.90
C VAL A 318 2.57 20.17 -14.74
N VAL A 319 3.07 19.31 -15.62
CA VAL A 319 2.28 18.30 -16.32
C VAL A 319 2.80 16.92 -16.00
N GLN A 320 1.89 15.96 -16.00
CA GLN A 320 2.18 14.55 -15.88
C GLN A 320 1.91 13.86 -17.22
N THR A 321 2.84 13.08 -17.68
CA THR A 321 2.72 12.20 -18.86
C THR A 321 3.01 10.78 -18.47
N THR A 322 2.56 9.81 -19.26
CA THR A 322 2.82 8.40 -19.01
C THR A 322 3.74 7.83 -20.08
N ILE A 323 4.81 7.18 -19.68
CA ILE A 323 5.62 6.32 -20.54
C ILE A 323 5.45 4.86 -20.13
N ARG A 324 5.89 3.94 -20.98
CA ARG A 324 5.92 2.50 -20.67
C ARG A 324 7.37 2.06 -20.58
N LYS A 325 7.70 1.25 -19.54
CA LYS A 325 8.99 0.59 -19.37
C LYS A 325 8.81 -0.92 -19.38
N ASP A 326 9.88 -1.66 -19.60
CA ASP A 326 9.85 -3.12 -19.55
C ASP A 326 9.32 -3.62 -18.20
N GLY A 327 8.42 -4.58 -18.25
CA GLY A 327 7.87 -5.27 -17.09
C GLY A 327 8.80 -6.36 -16.53
N MET A 328 8.29 -7.17 -15.62
CA MET A 328 9.05 -8.28 -15.03
C MET A 328 9.11 -9.51 -15.93
N THR A 329 8.21 -9.63 -16.89
CA THR A 329 8.14 -10.74 -17.84
C THR A 329 8.28 -10.21 -19.26
N ALA A 330 8.96 -10.94 -20.14
CA ALA A 330 9.12 -10.57 -21.54
C ALA A 330 7.76 -10.30 -22.20
N GLY A 331 7.64 -9.18 -22.90
CA GLY A 331 6.43 -8.75 -23.57
C GLY A 331 5.43 -7.96 -22.68
N LEU A 332 5.63 -7.89 -21.37
CA LEU A 332 4.88 -7.00 -20.49
C LEU A 332 5.59 -5.66 -20.33
N THR A 333 4.81 -4.62 -20.09
CA THR A 333 5.32 -3.28 -19.80
C THR A 333 4.60 -2.71 -18.57
N ALA A 334 5.26 -1.80 -17.85
CA ALA A 334 4.72 -1.09 -16.69
C ALA A 334 4.59 0.40 -17.01
N PRO A 335 3.52 1.07 -16.54
CA PRO A 335 3.39 2.52 -16.66
C PRO A 335 4.37 3.22 -15.72
N VAL A 336 4.91 4.35 -16.16
CA VAL A 336 5.69 5.27 -15.31
C VAL A 336 5.21 6.68 -15.56
N PHE A 337 4.77 7.35 -14.50
CA PHE A 337 4.39 8.75 -14.57
C PHE A 337 5.61 9.65 -14.54
N MET A 338 5.73 10.46 -15.57
CA MET A 338 6.81 11.42 -15.77
C MET A 338 6.28 12.83 -15.56
N ILE A 339 7.01 13.62 -14.81
CA ILE A 339 6.62 14.96 -14.36
C ILE A 339 7.57 15.97 -15.01
N SER A 340 7.01 17.00 -15.63
CA SER A 340 7.78 18.10 -16.21
C SER A 340 7.22 19.46 -15.78
N TRP A 341 8.09 20.42 -15.62
CA TRP A 341 7.71 21.83 -15.46
C TRP A 341 7.14 22.36 -16.77
N LYS A 342 6.09 23.21 -16.68
CA LYS A 342 5.53 23.93 -17.86
C LYS A 342 6.38 25.12 -18.25
#